data_bb65b3f8d93d6be0ca3c7662416b9764
#
_entry.id   bb65b3f8d93d6be0ca3c7662416b9764
#
_cell.length_a   1.000
_cell.length_b   1.000
_cell.length_c   1.000
_cell.angle_alpha   90.00
_cell.angle_beta   90.00
_cell.angle_gamma   90.00
#
_symmetry.space_group_name_H-M   'P 1'
#
loop_
_entity.id
_entity.type
_entity.pdbx_description
1 polymer ?
#
loop_
_entity_poly.entity_id
_entity_poly.type
_entity_poly.pdbx_seq_one_letter_code
_entity_poly.pdbx_strand_id
1 'polypeptide(L)'
;MGTTMTTPSTRTVPTTKAWIIAVFVVFTLSGLDIATWLGRIPSVRDSLGASTFEMGILVLGMAVGSIGGLTFAGHIVAKLGARRGVQVAAACLAVGMIFAGVAVTLGWGFAAIWIALIAFGFGNGLCDVSMNVSGAAAEKAGGRTIMPLFHAAFSVGTLAGAGLGALAERFEIPVSWHFIVLVVITSAAMLVAVTKFQDEHRFEQPVSTDTSPVATPLTRWQVWAQPSTLLIGVIVLGMALAEGSANDWLPLAMIDGHGLDNAAGAGVLTVFLAAMTVGRVAGSPLIDRFGRVPVLRISAAVAVVGLGMLIFIDNVPLAIVGVVLWGLGASLGFPMGMSAAADDPRTAAAKVSAVATIGYVAFLAGPPLIGFLGEHIGLLGALLIVFVFIIAAGLASGAARETGAAARPTRTGGDGHGGGEPRLQADSAASAGNADNPADAASATNAANATSAPSGQRPDAG
;
A
#
# COMPACT_ATOMS: atom_id res chain seq x y z
N MET A 1 -51.10 -36.59 -5.55
CA MET A 1 -49.95 -35.81 -6.03
C MET A 1 -49.58 -34.84 -4.96
N GLY A 2 -48.59 -35.19 -4.15
CA GLY A 2 -48.10 -34.37 -3.06
C GLY A 2 -46.92 -33.49 -3.56
N THR A 3 -47.14 -32.20 -3.63
CA THR A 3 -46.12 -31.18 -3.91
C THR A 3 -45.23 -31.02 -2.68
N THR A 4 -44.03 -31.58 -2.70
CA THR A 4 -43.00 -31.33 -1.72
C THR A 4 -42.53 -29.88 -1.87
N MET A 5 -42.96 -28.99 -0.96
CA MET A 5 -42.38 -27.66 -0.79
C MET A 5 -40.96 -27.83 -0.29
N THR A 6 -40.00 -27.56 -1.15
CA THR A 6 -38.58 -27.37 -0.76
C THR A 6 -38.50 -26.09 0.05
N THR A 7 -38.28 -26.18 1.35
CA THR A 7 -37.93 -25.06 2.22
C THR A 7 -36.68 -24.38 1.69
N PRO A 8 -36.66 -23.03 1.49
CA PRO A 8 -35.48 -22.34 1.09
C PRO A 8 -34.45 -22.41 2.24
N SER A 9 -33.27 -22.92 1.93
CA SER A 9 -32.12 -22.94 2.83
C SER A 9 -31.85 -21.52 3.33
N THR A 10 -32.14 -21.24 4.58
CA THR A 10 -31.80 -19.99 5.25
C THR A 10 -30.28 -19.93 5.41
N ARG A 11 -29.58 -19.32 4.44
CA ARG A 11 -28.17 -18.96 4.61
C ARG A 11 -28.08 -18.02 5.82
N THR A 12 -27.53 -18.51 6.92
CA THR A 12 -27.23 -17.70 8.10
C THR A 12 -26.28 -16.58 7.72
N VAL A 13 -26.69 -15.32 7.97
CA VAL A 13 -25.82 -14.15 7.74
C VAL A 13 -24.61 -14.26 8.68
N PRO A 14 -23.37 -14.15 8.19
CA PRO A 14 -22.20 -14.20 9.03
C PRO A 14 -22.23 -13.10 10.09
N THR A 15 -21.66 -13.34 11.28
CA THR A 15 -21.55 -12.31 12.32
C THR A 15 -20.53 -11.25 11.92
N THR A 16 -20.70 -10.01 12.37
CA THR A 16 -19.72 -8.92 12.15
C THR A 16 -18.31 -9.30 12.62
N LYS A 17 -18.19 -10.02 13.73
CA LYS A 17 -16.90 -10.54 14.21
C LYS A 17 -16.25 -11.51 13.21
N ALA A 18 -17.02 -12.43 12.63
CA ALA A 18 -16.52 -13.35 11.63
C ALA A 18 -16.08 -12.63 10.35
N TRP A 19 -16.79 -11.58 9.96
CA TRP A 19 -16.41 -10.72 8.84
C TRP A 19 -15.09 -9.99 9.10
N ILE A 20 -14.96 -9.31 10.24
CA ILE A 20 -13.71 -8.62 10.64
C ILE A 20 -12.51 -9.59 10.62
N ILE A 21 -12.66 -10.79 11.19
CA ILE A 21 -11.58 -11.81 11.16
C ILE A 21 -11.24 -12.20 9.72
N ALA A 22 -12.24 -12.36 8.86
CA ALA A 22 -12.03 -12.71 7.46
C ALA A 22 -11.26 -11.61 6.70
N VAL A 23 -11.55 -10.34 6.97
CA VAL A 23 -10.80 -9.21 6.41
C VAL A 23 -9.34 -9.23 6.89
N PHE A 24 -9.08 -9.46 8.18
CA PHE A 24 -7.72 -9.64 8.71
C PHE A 24 -6.96 -10.74 7.96
N VAL A 25 -7.61 -11.88 7.72
CA VAL A 25 -7.01 -13.00 6.98
C VAL A 25 -6.66 -12.58 5.56
N VAL A 26 -7.55 -11.89 4.84
CA VAL A 26 -7.29 -11.46 3.47
C VAL A 26 -6.12 -10.46 3.42
N PHE A 27 -6.08 -9.47 4.32
CA PHE A 27 -4.95 -8.53 4.40
C PHE A 27 -3.62 -9.24 4.66
N THR A 28 -3.59 -10.17 5.62
CA THR A 28 -2.36 -10.94 5.95
C THR A 28 -1.90 -11.75 4.75
N LEU A 29 -2.81 -12.47 4.10
CA LEU A 29 -2.45 -13.34 2.97
C LEU A 29 -2.04 -12.53 1.73
N SER A 30 -2.66 -11.36 1.48
CA SER A 30 -2.25 -10.48 0.40
C SER A 30 -0.82 -9.96 0.60
N GLY A 31 -0.47 -9.57 1.84
CA GLY A 31 0.90 -9.20 2.17
C GLY A 31 1.89 -10.36 2.02
N LEU A 32 1.49 -11.56 2.40
CA LEU A 32 2.30 -12.77 2.25
C LEU A 32 2.56 -13.10 0.77
N ASP A 33 1.53 -13.03 -0.08
CA ASP A 33 1.65 -13.33 -1.50
C ASP A 33 2.63 -12.40 -2.21
N ILE A 34 2.56 -11.08 -1.97
CA ILE A 34 3.49 -10.14 -2.60
C ILE A 34 4.93 -10.36 -2.14
N ALA A 35 5.15 -10.62 -0.85
CA ALA A 35 6.47 -10.83 -0.29
C ALA A 35 7.06 -12.21 -0.67
N THR A 36 6.22 -13.18 -1.03
CA THR A 36 6.65 -14.46 -1.62
C THR A 36 7.40 -14.24 -2.93
N TRP A 37 6.94 -13.34 -3.80
CA TRP A 37 7.67 -12.93 -5.00
C TRP A 37 8.97 -12.21 -4.63
N LEU A 38 8.90 -11.18 -3.77
CA LEU A 38 10.05 -10.34 -3.40
C LEU A 38 11.20 -11.16 -2.82
N GLY A 39 10.90 -12.15 -1.99
CA GLY A 39 11.90 -13.03 -1.37
C GLY A 39 12.58 -14.00 -2.35
N ARG A 40 12.10 -14.13 -3.60
CA ARG A 40 12.65 -15.05 -4.62
C ARG A 40 13.22 -14.32 -5.85
N ILE A 41 13.28 -12.99 -5.83
CA ILE A 41 13.88 -12.19 -6.91
C ILE A 41 15.30 -12.67 -7.26
N PRO A 42 16.22 -12.96 -6.30
CA PRO A 42 17.54 -13.46 -6.63
C PRO A 42 17.52 -14.77 -7.42
N SER A 43 16.77 -15.78 -6.97
CA SER A 43 16.66 -17.06 -7.67
C SER A 43 16.04 -16.92 -9.06
N VAL A 44 15.07 -16.03 -9.25
CA VAL A 44 14.47 -15.78 -10.56
C VAL A 44 15.49 -15.13 -11.48
N ARG A 45 16.26 -14.15 -11.00
CA ARG A 45 17.38 -13.54 -11.76
C ARG A 45 18.37 -14.60 -12.22
N ASP A 46 18.82 -15.43 -11.30
CA ASP A 46 19.82 -16.46 -11.59
C ASP A 46 19.31 -17.50 -12.60
N SER A 47 18.05 -17.92 -12.48
CA SER A 47 17.42 -18.87 -13.39
C SER A 47 17.25 -18.34 -14.81
N LEU A 48 17.09 -17.02 -14.96
CA LEU A 48 16.99 -16.34 -16.26
C LEU A 48 18.36 -15.95 -16.81
N GLY A 49 19.41 -15.90 -15.98
CA GLY A 49 20.67 -15.24 -16.33
C GLY A 49 20.43 -13.75 -16.65
N ALA A 50 19.44 -13.14 -16.01
CA ALA A 50 18.97 -11.81 -16.36
C ALA A 50 19.92 -10.73 -15.84
N SER A 51 20.14 -9.70 -16.66
CA SER A 51 20.84 -8.49 -16.26
C SER A 51 20.01 -7.67 -15.25
N THR A 52 20.65 -6.71 -14.61
CA THR A 52 19.98 -5.81 -13.67
C THR A 52 18.89 -4.99 -14.37
N PHE A 53 19.15 -4.55 -15.61
CA PHE A 53 18.15 -3.85 -16.41
C PHE A 53 16.94 -4.74 -16.74
N GLU A 54 17.17 -5.98 -17.16
CA GLU A 54 16.10 -6.94 -17.45
C GLU A 54 15.24 -7.21 -16.21
N MET A 55 15.85 -7.34 -15.03
CA MET A 55 15.11 -7.47 -13.78
C MET A 55 14.24 -6.24 -13.50
N GLY A 56 14.71 -5.03 -13.77
CA GLY A 56 13.92 -3.81 -13.69
C GLY A 56 12.67 -3.83 -14.59
N ILE A 57 12.83 -4.32 -15.83
CA ILE A 57 11.69 -4.50 -16.74
C ILE A 57 10.77 -5.63 -16.26
N LEU A 58 11.31 -6.67 -15.64
CA LEU A 58 10.50 -7.77 -15.09
C LEU A 58 9.57 -7.26 -13.98
N VAL A 59 10.10 -6.51 -13.02
CA VAL A 59 9.35 -5.89 -11.92
C VAL A 59 8.33 -4.87 -12.44
N LEU A 60 8.67 -4.13 -13.51
CA LEU A 60 7.73 -3.22 -14.18
C LEU A 60 6.46 -3.96 -14.64
N GLY A 61 6.56 -5.22 -15.07
CA GLY A 61 5.39 -6.02 -15.45
C GLY A 61 4.39 -6.15 -14.29
N MET A 62 4.88 -6.41 -13.07
CA MET A 62 4.04 -6.47 -11.89
C MET A 62 3.39 -5.10 -11.57
N ALA A 63 4.16 -4.00 -11.69
CA ALA A 63 3.64 -2.65 -11.46
C ALA A 63 2.56 -2.27 -12.47
N VAL A 64 2.75 -2.56 -13.76
CA VAL A 64 1.75 -2.36 -14.82
C VAL A 64 0.48 -3.15 -14.52
N GLY A 65 0.62 -4.41 -14.13
CA GLY A 65 -0.50 -5.24 -13.70
C GLY A 65 -1.25 -4.64 -12.53
N SER A 66 -0.54 -4.21 -11.47
CA SER A 66 -1.14 -3.62 -10.27
C SER A 66 -1.92 -2.35 -10.58
N ILE A 67 -1.37 -1.45 -11.41
CA ILE A 67 -2.09 -0.24 -11.86
C ILE A 67 -3.34 -0.62 -12.65
N GLY A 68 -3.27 -1.64 -13.51
CA GLY A 68 -4.44 -2.19 -14.18
C GLY A 68 -5.50 -2.68 -13.19
N GLY A 69 -5.08 -3.50 -12.21
CA GLY A 69 -5.94 -4.00 -11.14
C GLY A 69 -6.63 -2.88 -10.37
N LEU A 70 -5.89 -1.89 -9.90
CA LEU A 70 -6.40 -0.70 -9.20
C LEU A 70 -7.42 0.07 -10.07
N THR A 71 -7.08 0.28 -11.36
CA THR A 71 -7.93 1.06 -12.29
C THR A 71 -9.30 0.40 -12.52
N PHE A 72 -9.32 -0.93 -12.69
CA PHE A 72 -10.54 -1.66 -12.94
C PHE A 72 -11.27 -2.09 -11.66
N ALA A 73 -10.60 -2.06 -10.50
CA ALA A 73 -11.15 -2.53 -9.23
C ALA A 73 -12.46 -1.84 -8.84
N GLY A 74 -12.53 -0.51 -8.97
CA GLY A 74 -13.75 0.24 -8.66
C GLY A 74 -14.97 -0.25 -9.46
N HIS A 75 -14.76 -0.52 -10.76
CA HIS A 75 -15.81 -1.04 -11.63
C HIS A 75 -16.22 -2.49 -11.28
N ILE A 76 -15.23 -3.33 -10.96
CA ILE A 76 -15.45 -4.73 -10.58
C ILE A 76 -16.18 -4.79 -9.24
N VAL A 77 -15.73 -4.04 -8.24
CA VAL A 77 -16.34 -4.03 -6.90
C VAL A 77 -17.75 -3.43 -6.95
N ALA A 78 -17.97 -2.34 -7.68
CA ALA A 78 -19.30 -1.75 -7.83
C ALA A 78 -20.33 -2.71 -8.48
N LYS A 79 -19.88 -3.54 -9.43
CA LYS A 79 -20.75 -4.50 -10.11
C LYS A 79 -20.92 -5.84 -9.39
N LEU A 80 -19.85 -6.33 -8.78
CA LEU A 80 -19.79 -7.71 -8.28
C LEU A 80 -19.72 -7.80 -6.76
N GLY A 81 -19.42 -6.67 -6.08
CA GLY A 81 -19.16 -6.60 -4.66
C GLY A 81 -17.72 -6.98 -4.29
N ALA A 82 -17.23 -6.50 -3.14
CA ALA A 82 -15.89 -6.74 -2.63
C ALA A 82 -15.57 -8.23 -2.47
N ARG A 83 -16.53 -9.04 -2.05
CA ARG A 83 -16.38 -10.49 -1.95
C ARG A 83 -15.92 -11.13 -3.26
N ARG A 84 -16.60 -10.82 -4.38
CA ARG A 84 -16.25 -11.36 -5.71
C ARG A 84 -14.97 -10.71 -6.22
N GLY A 85 -14.72 -9.44 -5.89
CA GLY A 85 -13.47 -8.76 -6.18
C GLY A 85 -12.26 -9.53 -5.64
N VAL A 86 -12.29 -9.93 -4.35
CA VAL A 86 -11.21 -10.76 -3.76
C VAL A 86 -11.15 -12.15 -4.41
N GLN A 87 -12.28 -12.77 -4.78
CA GLN A 87 -12.25 -14.07 -5.46
C GLN A 87 -11.55 -14.02 -6.83
N VAL A 88 -11.85 -12.99 -7.63
CA VAL A 88 -11.18 -12.76 -8.92
C VAL A 88 -9.71 -12.44 -8.70
N ALA A 89 -9.40 -11.61 -7.71
CA ALA A 89 -8.03 -11.27 -7.33
C ALA A 89 -7.23 -12.52 -6.96
N ALA A 90 -7.76 -13.39 -6.09
CA ALA A 90 -7.12 -14.64 -5.69
C ALA A 90 -6.86 -15.56 -6.89
N ALA A 91 -7.79 -15.62 -7.85
CA ALA A 91 -7.59 -16.38 -9.08
C ALA A 91 -6.45 -15.80 -9.94
N CYS A 92 -6.38 -14.47 -10.10
CA CYS A 92 -5.29 -13.81 -10.84
C CYS A 92 -3.94 -13.99 -10.15
N LEU A 93 -3.89 -13.86 -8.81
CA LEU A 93 -2.69 -14.12 -8.00
C LEU A 93 -2.21 -15.57 -8.20
N ALA A 94 -3.13 -16.55 -8.09
CA ALA A 94 -2.81 -17.95 -8.26
C ALA A 94 -2.30 -18.25 -9.68
N VAL A 95 -3.01 -17.80 -10.71
CA VAL A 95 -2.61 -18.02 -12.10
C VAL A 95 -1.26 -17.38 -12.39
N GLY A 96 -1.06 -16.12 -11.99
CA GLY A 96 0.20 -15.41 -12.20
C GLY A 96 1.37 -16.10 -11.51
N MET A 97 1.24 -16.45 -10.23
CA MET A 97 2.34 -17.05 -9.47
C MET A 97 2.64 -18.50 -9.89
N ILE A 98 1.61 -19.31 -10.16
CA ILE A 98 1.79 -20.68 -10.69
C ILE A 98 2.49 -20.62 -12.04
N PHE A 99 2.01 -19.74 -12.95
CA PHE A 99 2.59 -19.61 -14.28
C PHE A 99 4.03 -19.11 -14.23
N ALA A 100 4.35 -18.13 -13.35
CA ALA A 100 5.72 -17.67 -13.12
C ALA A 100 6.62 -18.80 -12.61
N GLY A 101 6.19 -19.55 -11.61
CA GLY A 101 6.95 -20.68 -11.06
C GLY A 101 7.20 -21.78 -12.10
N VAL A 102 6.20 -22.14 -12.88
CA VAL A 102 6.33 -23.13 -13.97
C VAL A 102 7.27 -22.60 -15.06
N ALA A 103 7.12 -21.32 -15.47
CA ALA A 103 7.94 -20.70 -16.50
C ALA A 103 9.44 -20.66 -16.10
N VAL A 104 9.74 -20.38 -14.82
CA VAL A 104 11.10 -20.45 -14.26
C VAL A 104 11.64 -21.88 -14.38
N THR A 105 10.87 -22.88 -13.94
CA THR A 105 11.34 -24.28 -13.91
C THR A 105 11.52 -24.88 -15.30
N LEU A 106 10.63 -24.55 -16.25
CA LEU A 106 10.68 -25.07 -17.61
C LEU A 106 11.55 -24.22 -18.56
N GLY A 107 12.16 -23.15 -18.06
CA GLY A 107 13.01 -22.28 -18.88
C GLY A 107 12.26 -21.59 -20.01
N TRP A 108 10.98 -21.18 -19.82
CA TRP A 108 10.19 -20.51 -20.86
C TRP A 108 10.64 -19.08 -21.15
N GLY A 109 11.63 -18.60 -20.40
CA GLY A 109 12.30 -17.33 -20.61
C GLY A 109 11.54 -16.11 -20.07
N PHE A 110 12.15 -14.96 -20.32
CA PHE A 110 11.75 -13.67 -19.76
C PHE A 110 10.28 -13.30 -20.03
N ALA A 111 9.84 -13.39 -21.28
CA ALA A 111 8.50 -12.94 -21.68
C ALA A 111 7.37 -13.69 -20.96
N ALA A 112 7.55 -15.00 -20.72
CA ALA A 112 6.55 -15.80 -20.00
C ALA A 112 6.41 -15.35 -18.55
N ILE A 113 7.52 -15.11 -17.87
CA ILE A 113 7.53 -14.64 -16.48
C ILE A 113 6.96 -13.21 -16.39
N TRP A 114 7.31 -12.35 -17.35
CA TRP A 114 6.80 -10.98 -17.41
C TRP A 114 5.26 -10.94 -17.54
N ILE A 115 4.67 -11.75 -18.42
CA ILE A 115 3.22 -11.89 -18.56
C ILE A 115 2.59 -12.44 -17.28
N ALA A 116 3.23 -13.43 -16.64
CA ALA A 116 2.79 -13.96 -15.37
C ALA A 116 2.73 -12.88 -14.27
N LEU A 117 3.74 -12.02 -14.21
CA LEU A 117 3.81 -10.93 -13.25
C LEU A 117 2.77 -9.83 -13.51
N ILE A 118 2.38 -9.58 -14.78
CA ILE A 118 1.25 -8.69 -15.07
C ILE A 118 -0.05 -9.28 -14.49
N ALA A 119 -0.30 -10.57 -14.66
CA ALA A 119 -1.49 -11.21 -14.09
C ALA A 119 -1.46 -11.21 -12.55
N PHE A 120 -0.30 -11.50 -11.95
CA PHE A 120 -0.10 -11.43 -10.50
C PHE A 120 -0.32 -10.01 -9.97
N GLY A 121 0.30 -9.01 -10.59
CA GLY A 121 0.13 -7.60 -10.24
C GLY A 121 -1.32 -7.15 -10.35
N PHE A 122 -2.03 -7.53 -11.43
CA PHE A 122 -3.46 -7.21 -11.58
C PHE A 122 -4.28 -7.78 -10.41
N GLY A 123 -4.01 -9.03 -10.03
CA GLY A 123 -4.63 -9.65 -8.86
C GLY A 123 -4.32 -8.87 -7.57
N ASN A 124 -3.07 -8.44 -7.38
CA ASN A 124 -2.66 -7.67 -6.20
C ASN A 124 -3.40 -6.32 -6.12
N GLY A 125 -3.43 -5.54 -7.20
CA GLY A 125 -4.14 -4.24 -7.22
C GLY A 125 -5.66 -4.39 -7.04
N LEU A 126 -6.27 -5.40 -7.63
CA LEU A 126 -7.70 -5.69 -7.43
C LEU A 126 -7.99 -6.14 -6.00
N CYS A 127 -7.12 -6.97 -5.40
CA CYS A 127 -7.25 -7.41 -4.01
C CYS A 127 -7.18 -6.23 -3.06
N ASP A 128 -6.21 -5.33 -3.28
CA ASP A 128 -6.01 -4.15 -2.45
C ASP A 128 -7.29 -3.31 -2.33
N VAL A 129 -7.90 -2.92 -3.44
CA VAL A 129 -9.16 -2.15 -3.39
C VAL A 129 -10.29 -2.98 -2.75
N SER A 130 -10.43 -4.25 -3.15
CA SER A 130 -11.55 -5.08 -2.68
C SER A 130 -11.50 -5.33 -1.17
N MET A 131 -10.30 -5.60 -0.63
CA MET A 131 -10.14 -5.83 0.82
C MET A 131 -10.33 -4.54 1.62
N ASN A 132 -9.89 -3.38 1.09
CA ASN A 132 -10.09 -2.09 1.73
C ASN A 132 -11.56 -1.68 1.77
N VAL A 133 -12.32 -1.86 0.68
CA VAL A 133 -13.77 -1.60 0.65
C VAL A 133 -14.50 -2.47 1.68
N SER A 134 -14.21 -3.78 1.71
CA SER A 134 -14.79 -4.67 2.71
C SER A 134 -14.35 -4.33 4.13
N GLY A 135 -13.09 -3.90 4.31
CA GLY A 135 -12.53 -3.48 5.60
C GLY A 135 -13.22 -2.26 6.18
N ALA A 136 -13.42 -1.22 5.37
CA ALA A 136 -14.11 0.00 5.75
C ALA A 136 -15.57 -0.28 6.16
N ALA A 137 -16.27 -1.12 5.40
CA ALA A 137 -17.63 -1.52 5.72
C ALA A 137 -17.69 -2.37 7.02
N ALA A 138 -16.72 -3.26 7.24
CA ALA A 138 -16.61 -4.08 8.44
C ALA A 138 -16.28 -3.23 9.69
N GLU A 139 -15.42 -2.21 9.54
CA GLU A 139 -15.10 -1.22 10.56
C GLU A 139 -16.36 -0.47 11.00
N LYS A 140 -17.12 0.04 10.03
CA LYS A 140 -18.38 0.75 10.27
C LYS A 140 -19.42 -0.16 10.96
N ALA A 141 -19.56 -1.40 10.51
CA ALA A 141 -20.45 -2.38 11.14
C ALA A 141 -20.01 -2.76 12.55
N GLY A 142 -18.71 -2.73 12.84
CA GLY A 142 -18.13 -3.02 14.15
C GLY A 142 -18.13 -1.85 15.14
N GLY A 143 -18.36 -0.61 14.67
CA GLY A 143 -18.38 0.60 15.48
C GLY A 143 -17.05 0.93 16.17
N ARG A 144 -15.92 0.48 15.61
CA ARG A 144 -14.57 0.69 16.16
C ARG A 144 -13.59 0.92 15.02
N THR A 145 -12.66 1.87 15.19
CA THR A 145 -11.58 2.11 14.24
C THR A 145 -10.59 0.95 14.24
N ILE A 146 -10.61 0.12 13.19
CA ILE A 146 -9.77 -1.08 13.05
C ILE A 146 -8.99 -1.12 11.74
N MET A 147 -9.21 -0.19 10.83
CA MET A 147 -8.52 -0.14 9.54
C MET A 147 -6.99 -0.12 9.67
N PRO A 148 -6.38 0.64 10.59
CA PRO A 148 -4.93 0.58 10.80
C PRO A 148 -4.43 -0.82 11.20
N LEU A 149 -5.25 -1.59 11.92
CA LEU A 149 -4.89 -2.96 12.30
C LEU A 149 -4.95 -3.93 11.11
N PHE A 150 -5.84 -3.71 10.14
CA PHE A 150 -5.84 -4.49 8.89
C PHE A 150 -4.53 -4.27 8.12
N HIS A 151 -4.06 -3.02 8.00
CA HIS A 151 -2.77 -2.73 7.37
C HIS A 151 -1.58 -3.26 8.18
N ALA A 152 -1.67 -3.29 9.50
CA ALA A 152 -0.67 -3.97 10.33
C ALA A 152 -0.63 -5.48 10.05
N ALA A 153 -1.80 -6.11 9.85
CA ALA A 153 -1.88 -7.52 9.47
C ALA A 153 -1.25 -7.79 8.08
N PHE A 154 -1.46 -6.89 7.12
CA PHE A 154 -0.75 -6.92 5.83
C PHE A 154 0.77 -6.88 6.03
N SER A 155 1.27 -5.97 6.88
CA SER A 155 2.71 -5.86 7.18
C SER A 155 3.26 -7.13 7.85
N VAL A 156 2.49 -7.78 8.72
CA VAL A 156 2.85 -9.09 9.28
C VAL A 156 2.90 -10.15 8.19
N GLY A 157 1.97 -10.11 7.24
CA GLY A 157 1.96 -10.98 6.06
C GLY A 157 3.20 -10.80 5.19
N THR A 158 3.59 -9.55 4.89
CA THR A 158 4.80 -9.27 4.11
C THR A 158 6.06 -9.75 4.81
N LEU A 159 6.15 -9.54 6.11
CA LEU A 159 7.26 -10.05 6.91
C LEU A 159 7.35 -11.58 6.86
N ALA A 160 6.20 -12.26 7.02
CA ALA A 160 6.13 -13.72 6.97
C ALA A 160 6.50 -14.26 5.58
N GLY A 161 5.98 -13.65 4.50
CA GLY A 161 6.27 -14.04 3.12
C GLY A 161 7.75 -13.90 2.76
N ALA A 162 8.38 -12.77 3.14
CA ALA A 162 9.81 -12.56 2.93
C ALA A 162 10.65 -13.57 3.73
N GLY A 163 10.29 -13.84 5.00
CA GLY A 163 10.95 -14.85 5.81
C GLY A 163 10.84 -16.26 5.22
N LEU A 164 9.66 -16.63 4.71
CA LEU A 164 9.47 -17.91 3.99
C LEU A 164 10.29 -17.94 2.70
N GLY A 165 10.43 -16.81 1.98
CA GLY A 165 11.31 -16.70 0.83
C GLY A 165 12.77 -16.95 1.19
N ALA A 166 13.28 -16.32 2.25
CA ALA A 166 14.65 -16.53 2.74
C ALA A 166 14.90 -17.98 3.19
N LEU A 167 13.91 -18.59 3.87
CA LEU A 167 13.99 -20.00 4.23
C LEU A 167 13.99 -20.91 3.00
N ALA A 168 13.16 -20.62 2.01
CA ALA A 168 13.13 -21.38 0.77
C ALA A 168 14.45 -21.29 0.00
N GLU A 169 15.11 -20.11 0.00
CA GLU A 169 16.49 -19.96 -0.52
C GLU A 169 17.48 -20.82 0.29
N ARG A 170 17.42 -20.72 1.61
CA ARG A 170 18.34 -21.45 2.52
C ARG A 170 18.27 -22.96 2.37
N PHE A 171 17.07 -23.49 2.10
CA PHE A 171 16.84 -24.93 1.89
C PHE A 171 16.82 -25.34 0.42
N GLU A 172 17.24 -24.45 -0.48
CA GLU A 172 17.31 -24.69 -1.93
C GLU A 172 15.99 -25.20 -2.52
N ILE A 173 14.84 -24.75 -1.96
CA ILE A 173 13.53 -25.14 -2.46
C ILE A 173 13.34 -24.52 -3.84
N PRO A 174 13.01 -25.31 -4.88
CA PRO A 174 12.75 -24.76 -6.22
C PRO A 174 11.68 -23.68 -6.21
N VAL A 175 11.90 -22.60 -7.01
CA VAL A 175 10.99 -21.45 -7.09
C VAL A 175 9.56 -21.87 -7.38
N SER A 176 9.38 -22.82 -8.30
CA SER A 176 8.06 -23.36 -8.64
C SER A 176 7.31 -23.96 -7.46
N TRP A 177 7.98 -24.82 -6.66
CA TRP A 177 7.35 -25.42 -5.51
C TRP A 177 6.97 -24.38 -4.46
N HIS A 178 7.86 -23.43 -4.17
CA HIS A 178 7.59 -22.37 -3.22
C HIS A 178 6.38 -21.53 -3.67
N PHE A 179 6.35 -21.07 -4.92
CA PHE A 179 5.26 -20.27 -5.46
C PHE A 179 3.94 -21.05 -5.50
N ILE A 180 3.94 -22.26 -6.04
CA ILE A 180 2.70 -23.04 -6.20
C ILE A 180 2.11 -23.40 -4.85
N VAL A 181 2.92 -23.92 -3.92
CA VAL A 181 2.42 -24.34 -2.60
C VAL A 181 1.84 -23.15 -1.84
N LEU A 182 2.58 -22.03 -1.78
CA LEU A 182 2.09 -20.86 -1.05
C LEU A 182 0.85 -20.28 -1.68
N VAL A 183 0.83 -20.01 -2.99
CA VAL A 183 -0.33 -19.38 -3.61
C VAL A 183 -1.58 -20.25 -3.62
N VAL A 184 -1.43 -21.57 -3.68
CA VAL A 184 -2.57 -22.49 -3.54
C VAL A 184 -3.15 -22.45 -2.12
N ILE A 185 -2.29 -22.44 -1.10
CA ILE A 185 -2.71 -22.34 0.31
C ILE A 185 -3.37 -20.98 0.56
N THR A 186 -2.73 -19.88 0.15
CA THR A 186 -3.24 -18.53 0.40
C THR A 186 -4.53 -18.27 -0.36
N SER A 187 -4.60 -18.62 -1.64
CA SER A 187 -5.83 -18.49 -2.43
C SER A 187 -6.98 -19.33 -1.87
N ALA A 188 -6.72 -20.56 -1.47
CA ALA A 188 -7.73 -21.41 -0.82
C ALA A 188 -8.24 -20.77 0.49
N ALA A 189 -7.31 -20.26 1.31
CA ALA A 189 -7.66 -19.59 2.57
C ALA A 189 -8.41 -18.27 2.31
N MET A 190 -8.05 -17.48 1.30
CA MET A 190 -8.80 -16.29 0.89
C MET A 190 -10.23 -16.65 0.44
N LEU A 191 -10.38 -17.69 -0.40
CA LEU A 191 -11.68 -18.16 -0.86
C LEU A 191 -12.57 -18.63 0.29
N VAL A 192 -12.00 -19.25 1.33
CA VAL A 192 -12.72 -19.60 2.55
C VAL A 192 -13.07 -18.35 3.36
N ALA A 193 -12.13 -17.44 3.58
CA ALA A 193 -12.32 -16.22 4.34
C ALA A 193 -13.45 -15.35 3.76
N VAL A 194 -13.47 -15.13 2.46
CA VAL A 194 -14.50 -14.28 1.82
C VAL A 194 -15.91 -14.86 1.91
N THR A 195 -16.08 -16.13 2.29
CA THR A 195 -17.42 -16.69 2.59
C THR A 195 -18.08 -15.99 3.78
N LYS A 196 -17.27 -15.35 4.65
CA LYS A 196 -17.72 -14.61 5.83
C LYS A 196 -17.93 -13.11 5.57
N PHE A 197 -17.61 -12.61 4.37
CA PHE A 197 -17.87 -11.21 4.00
C PHE A 197 -19.39 -10.99 3.95
N GLN A 198 -19.80 -9.83 4.49
CA GLN A 198 -21.17 -9.35 4.36
C GLN A 198 -21.29 -8.43 3.15
N ASP A 199 -22.51 -8.02 2.85
CA ASP A 199 -22.80 -7.08 1.79
C ASP A 199 -22.46 -5.65 2.27
N GLU A 200 -21.41 -5.08 1.70
CA GLU A 200 -20.91 -3.76 2.02
C GLU A 200 -21.89 -2.63 1.70
N HIS A 201 -22.75 -2.78 0.69
CA HIS A 201 -23.73 -1.76 0.30
C HIS A 201 -24.75 -1.44 1.39
N ARG A 202 -24.92 -2.33 2.36
CA ARG A 202 -25.78 -2.08 3.54
C ARG A 202 -25.23 -0.99 4.46
N PHE A 203 -23.93 -0.70 4.35
CA PHE A 203 -23.21 0.24 5.19
C PHE A 203 -22.76 1.50 4.45
N GLU A 204 -23.00 1.57 3.14
CA GLU A 204 -22.83 2.80 2.38
C GLU A 204 -23.88 3.83 2.85
N GLN A 205 -23.40 5.01 3.28
CA GLN A 205 -24.32 6.12 3.48
C GLN A 205 -24.73 6.63 2.10
N PRO A 206 -26.02 7.00 1.90
CA PRO A 206 -26.38 7.80 0.74
C PRO A 206 -25.46 9.01 0.72
N VAL A 207 -24.79 9.26 -0.40
CA VAL A 207 -24.02 10.50 -0.58
C VAL A 207 -25.03 11.62 -0.33
N SER A 208 -24.86 12.32 0.82
CA SER A 208 -25.66 13.49 1.11
C SER A 208 -25.37 14.49 -0.01
N THR A 209 -26.34 14.71 -0.88
CA THR A 209 -26.35 15.79 -1.85
C THR A 209 -26.60 17.10 -1.08
N ASP A 210 -25.70 17.41 -0.15
CA ASP A 210 -25.70 18.72 0.50
C ASP A 210 -25.17 19.71 -0.53
N THR A 211 -26.10 20.32 -1.26
CA THR A 211 -25.89 21.41 -2.20
C THR A 211 -25.66 22.73 -1.45
N SER A 212 -24.79 22.75 -0.47
CA SER A 212 -24.24 24.00 0.03
C SER A 212 -23.42 24.64 -1.10
N PRO A 213 -23.56 25.94 -1.38
CA PRO A 213 -22.80 26.59 -2.44
C PRO A 213 -21.30 26.55 -2.10
N VAL A 214 -20.64 25.53 -2.59
CA VAL A 214 -19.20 25.37 -2.49
C VAL A 214 -18.58 26.43 -3.38
N ALA A 215 -17.70 27.25 -2.81
CA ALA A 215 -16.81 28.15 -3.57
C ALA A 215 -16.27 27.38 -4.78
N THR A 216 -16.26 28.03 -5.96
CA THR A 216 -15.91 27.44 -7.26
C THR A 216 -14.82 26.36 -7.14
N PRO A 217 -15.13 25.10 -7.46
CA PRO A 217 -14.14 24.03 -7.29
C PRO A 217 -12.92 24.31 -8.14
N LEU A 218 -11.74 24.26 -7.53
CA LEU A 218 -10.48 24.39 -8.25
C LEU A 218 -10.41 23.34 -9.35
N THR A 219 -10.02 23.73 -10.54
CA THR A 219 -9.80 22.78 -11.62
C THR A 219 -8.66 21.82 -11.24
N ARG A 220 -8.66 20.59 -11.79
CA ARG A 220 -7.59 19.63 -11.55
C ARG A 220 -6.19 20.23 -11.78
N TRP A 221 -6.02 21.01 -12.84
CA TRP A 221 -4.76 21.68 -13.17
C TRP A 221 -4.35 22.73 -12.14
N GLN A 222 -5.29 23.47 -11.56
CA GLN A 222 -5.00 24.42 -10.48
C GLN A 222 -4.53 23.71 -9.20
N VAL A 223 -5.06 22.53 -8.89
CA VAL A 223 -4.62 21.73 -7.75
C VAL A 223 -3.19 21.20 -7.99
N TRP A 224 -2.90 20.70 -9.21
CA TRP A 224 -1.56 20.26 -9.59
C TRP A 224 -0.52 21.39 -9.53
N ALA A 225 -0.89 22.62 -9.90
CA ALA A 225 -0.01 23.76 -9.87
C ALA A 225 0.23 24.35 -8.47
N GLN A 226 -0.45 23.89 -7.43
CA GLN A 226 -0.22 24.36 -6.07
C GLN A 226 1.15 23.92 -5.55
N PRO A 227 2.01 24.84 -5.04
CA PRO A 227 3.30 24.47 -4.46
C PRO A 227 3.20 23.44 -3.34
N SER A 228 2.14 23.51 -2.51
CA SER A 228 1.88 22.52 -1.45
C SER A 228 1.65 21.11 -2.01
N THR A 229 0.89 20.99 -3.11
CA THR A 229 0.64 19.70 -3.77
C THR A 229 1.93 19.11 -4.33
N LEU A 230 2.76 19.91 -4.99
CA LEU A 230 4.03 19.48 -5.55
C LEU A 230 5.04 19.08 -4.46
N LEU A 231 5.15 19.85 -3.38
CA LEU A 231 6.06 19.54 -2.27
C LEU A 231 5.62 18.30 -1.50
N ILE A 232 4.32 18.12 -1.25
CA ILE A 232 3.79 16.87 -0.68
C ILE A 232 4.02 15.72 -1.67
N GLY A 233 3.86 15.97 -2.97
CA GLY A 233 4.21 15.01 -4.02
C GLY A 233 5.67 14.57 -3.98
N VAL A 234 6.61 15.48 -3.75
CA VAL A 234 8.05 15.17 -3.56
C VAL A 234 8.27 14.30 -2.33
N ILE A 235 7.56 14.56 -1.23
CA ILE A 235 7.64 13.72 -0.02
C ILE A 235 7.19 12.30 -0.36
N VAL A 236 6.01 12.17 -0.96
CA VAL A 236 5.42 10.85 -1.29
C VAL A 236 6.26 10.12 -2.33
N LEU A 237 6.75 10.81 -3.37
CA LEU A 237 7.63 10.23 -4.38
C LEU A 237 8.92 9.68 -3.76
N GLY A 238 9.62 10.49 -2.95
CA GLY A 238 10.89 10.09 -2.35
C GLY A 238 10.73 8.92 -1.39
N MET A 239 9.68 8.91 -0.58
CA MET A 239 9.45 7.86 0.40
C MET A 239 8.87 6.58 -0.24
N ALA A 240 8.03 6.71 -1.27
CA ALA A 240 7.56 5.56 -2.06
C ALA A 240 8.72 4.93 -2.84
N LEU A 241 9.62 5.74 -3.41
CA LEU A 241 10.82 5.25 -4.07
C LEU A 241 11.76 4.55 -3.08
N ALA A 242 11.88 5.06 -1.84
CA ALA A 242 12.67 4.43 -0.79
C ALA A 242 12.15 3.04 -0.41
N GLU A 243 10.83 2.90 -0.21
CA GLU A 243 10.19 1.62 0.12
C GLU A 243 10.24 0.66 -1.08
N GLY A 244 9.84 1.11 -2.27
CA GLY A 244 9.80 0.29 -3.48
C GLY A 244 11.19 -0.21 -3.88
N SER A 245 12.21 0.65 -3.78
CA SER A 245 13.58 0.25 -4.10
C SER A 245 14.15 -0.78 -3.14
N ALA A 246 13.77 -0.72 -1.86
CA ALA A 246 14.16 -1.76 -0.91
C ALA A 246 13.48 -3.10 -1.25
N ASN A 247 12.19 -3.08 -1.55
CA ASN A 247 11.45 -4.28 -1.90
C ASN A 247 12.03 -4.98 -3.14
N ASP A 248 12.36 -4.22 -4.18
CA ASP A 248 12.76 -4.77 -5.47
C ASP A 248 14.27 -5.05 -5.57
N TRP A 249 15.09 -4.23 -4.92
CA TRP A 249 16.52 -4.19 -5.17
C TRP A 249 17.41 -4.53 -3.99
N LEU A 250 16.91 -4.43 -2.73
CA LEU A 250 17.75 -4.65 -1.55
C LEU A 250 18.40 -6.04 -1.52
N PRO A 251 17.69 -7.16 -1.82
CA PRO A 251 18.35 -8.47 -1.87
C PRO A 251 19.50 -8.49 -2.87
N LEU A 252 19.27 -7.98 -4.08
CA LEU A 252 20.27 -7.97 -5.16
C LEU A 252 21.42 -7.00 -4.85
N ALA A 253 21.14 -5.84 -4.24
CA ALA A 253 22.17 -4.90 -3.83
C ALA A 253 23.11 -5.50 -2.76
N MET A 254 22.57 -6.31 -1.85
CA MET A 254 23.37 -7.02 -0.84
C MET A 254 24.19 -8.16 -1.44
N ILE A 255 23.65 -8.85 -2.45
CA ILE A 255 24.36 -9.91 -3.16
C ILE A 255 25.50 -9.30 -4.00
N ASP A 256 25.16 -8.38 -4.89
CA ASP A 256 26.09 -7.86 -5.90
C ASP A 256 27.10 -6.85 -5.27
N GLY A 257 26.66 -6.09 -4.26
CA GLY A 257 27.45 -5.03 -3.63
C GLY A 257 28.25 -5.47 -2.41
N HIS A 258 27.75 -6.43 -1.64
CA HIS A 258 28.37 -6.90 -0.39
C HIS A 258 28.74 -8.39 -0.41
N GLY A 259 28.55 -9.09 -1.52
CA GLY A 259 28.98 -10.49 -1.69
C GLY A 259 28.17 -11.52 -0.90
N LEU A 260 26.91 -11.22 -0.55
CA LEU A 260 26.04 -12.16 0.14
C LEU A 260 25.54 -13.25 -0.83
N ASP A 261 25.14 -14.40 -0.29
CA ASP A 261 24.37 -15.39 -1.03
C ASP A 261 22.88 -15.00 -1.11
N ASN A 262 22.10 -15.72 -1.95
CA ASN A 262 20.69 -15.45 -2.17
C ASN A 262 19.87 -15.55 -0.87
N ALA A 263 20.17 -16.53 -0.01
CA ALA A 263 19.47 -16.71 1.26
C ALA A 263 19.70 -15.53 2.22
N ALA A 264 20.95 -15.08 2.33
CA ALA A 264 21.29 -13.92 3.14
C ALA A 264 20.69 -12.63 2.58
N GLY A 265 20.73 -12.41 1.24
CA GLY A 265 20.09 -11.28 0.59
C GLY A 265 18.58 -11.22 0.84
N ALA A 266 17.87 -12.32 0.68
CA ALA A 266 16.44 -12.42 1.01
C ALA A 266 16.18 -12.23 2.52
N GLY A 267 17.10 -12.71 3.38
CA GLY A 267 17.05 -12.48 4.81
C GLY A 267 17.17 -11.00 5.19
N VAL A 268 18.02 -10.24 4.49
CA VAL A 268 18.15 -8.79 4.72
C VAL A 268 16.87 -8.03 4.34
N LEU A 269 16.16 -8.44 3.30
CA LEU A 269 14.82 -7.89 3.01
C LEU A 269 13.84 -8.15 4.16
N THR A 270 13.88 -9.33 4.75
CA THR A 270 13.05 -9.66 5.93
C THR A 270 13.36 -8.70 7.10
N VAL A 271 14.64 -8.38 7.33
CA VAL A 271 15.06 -7.41 8.35
C VAL A 271 14.53 -6.00 8.05
N PHE A 272 14.60 -5.57 6.79
CA PHE A 272 14.04 -4.27 6.36
C PHE A 272 12.53 -4.19 6.63
N LEU A 273 11.76 -5.21 6.23
CA LEU A 273 10.32 -5.27 6.42
C LEU A 273 9.93 -5.34 7.90
N ALA A 274 10.72 -6.03 8.73
CA ALA A 274 10.54 -6.04 10.19
C ALA A 274 10.74 -4.64 10.78
N ALA A 275 11.83 -3.96 10.42
CA ALA A 275 12.13 -2.61 10.85
C ALA A 275 11.03 -1.62 10.42
N MET A 276 10.57 -1.72 9.17
CA MET A 276 9.49 -0.90 8.64
C MET A 276 8.16 -1.15 9.39
N THR A 277 7.84 -2.40 9.70
CA THR A 277 6.64 -2.74 10.49
C THR A 277 6.71 -2.13 11.90
N VAL A 278 7.87 -2.23 12.56
CA VAL A 278 8.10 -1.59 13.87
C VAL A 278 7.93 -0.07 13.76
N GLY A 279 8.49 0.55 12.74
CA GLY A 279 8.38 1.99 12.50
C GLY A 279 6.92 2.43 12.29
N ARG A 280 6.13 1.65 11.53
CA ARG A 280 4.67 1.92 11.34
C ARG A 280 3.88 1.84 12.64
N VAL A 281 4.13 0.83 13.46
CA VAL A 281 3.46 0.67 14.77
C VAL A 281 3.85 1.76 15.73
N ALA A 282 5.14 2.13 15.79
CA ALA A 282 5.64 3.20 16.66
C ALA A 282 5.28 4.60 16.16
N GLY A 283 4.86 4.74 14.91
CA GLY A 283 4.67 6.02 14.23
C GLY A 283 3.54 6.85 14.79
N SER A 284 2.36 6.27 15.00
CA SER A 284 1.18 7.00 15.47
C SER A 284 1.44 7.75 16.78
N PRO A 285 1.93 7.12 17.87
CA PRO A 285 2.23 7.85 19.11
C PRO A 285 3.34 8.90 18.95
N LEU A 286 4.27 8.71 18.04
CA LEU A 286 5.30 9.71 17.76
C LEU A 286 4.72 10.95 17.05
N ILE A 287 3.83 10.74 16.06
CA ILE A 287 3.13 11.82 15.36
C ILE A 287 2.25 12.59 16.33
N ASP A 288 1.48 11.90 17.17
CA ASP A 288 0.62 12.52 18.18
C ASP A 288 1.39 13.39 19.18
N ARG A 289 2.62 12.98 19.52
CA ARG A 289 3.45 13.69 20.51
C ARG A 289 4.24 14.84 19.91
N PHE A 290 4.81 14.68 18.73
CA PHE A 290 5.80 15.60 18.15
C PHE A 290 5.29 16.35 16.91
N GLY A 291 4.13 15.94 16.36
CA GLY A 291 3.57 16.45 15.11
C GLY A 291 4.24 15.85 13.86
N ARG A 292 3.61 16.03 12.72
CA ARG A 292 4.03 15.41 11.43
C ARG A 292 5.41 15.88 10.95
N VAL A 293 5.68 17.19 10.98
CA VAL A 293 6.91 17.74 10.38
C VAL A 293 8.18 17.26 11.04
N PRO A 294 8.32 17.30 12.40
CA PRO A 294 9.51 16.79 13.08
C PRO A 294 9.68 15.27 12.84
N VAL A 295 8.59 14.50 12.93
CA VAL A 295 8.65 13.05 12.71
C VAL A 295 9.11 12.74 11.29
N LEU A 296 8.56 13.43 10.28
CA LEU A 296 8.95 13.24 8.88
C LEU A 296 10.43 13.58 8.63
N ARG A 297 10.94 14.66 9.23
CA ARG A 297 12.37 15.03 9.13
C ARG A 297 13.28 13.99 9.76
N ILE A 298 12.92 13.53 10.95
CA ILE A 298 13.70 12.49 11.66
C ILE A 298 13.65 11.19 10.84
N SER A 299 12.49 10.78 10.36
CA SER A 299 12.32 9.60 9.50
C SER A 299 13.19 9.69 8.25
N ALA A 300 13.16 10.81 7.54
CA ALA A 300 14.00 11.03 6.36
C ALA A 300 15.50 11.01 6.73
N ALA A 301 15.91 11.66 7.82
CA ALA A 301 17.30 11.66 8.26
C ALA A 301 17.78 10.24 8.63
N VAL A 302 16.98 9.48 9.35
CA VAL A 302 17.27 8.09 9.72
C VAL A 302 17.38 7.21 8.46
N ALA A 303 16.46 7.38 7.48
CA ALA A 303 16.55 6.67 6.22
C ALA A 303 17.80 7.02 5.40
N VAL A 304 18.17 8.30 5.35
CA VAL A 304 19.41 8.78 4.69
C VAL A 304 20.64 8.17 5.34
N VAL A 305 20.73 8.20 6.67
CA VAL A 305 21.85 7.58 7.39
C VAL A 305 21.89 6.08 7.11
N GLY A 306 20.75 5.40 7.19
CA GLY A 306 20.67 3.95 6.95
C GLY A 306 21.07 3.57 5.53
N LEU A 307 20.51 4.24 4.53
CA LEU A 307 20.85 3.99 3.13
C LEU A 307 22.30 4.39 2.82
N GLY A 308 22.80 5.49 3.44
CA GLY A 308 24.19 5.88 3.33
C GLY A 308 25.15 4.84 3.91
N MET A 309 24.82 4.22 5.04
CA MET A 309 25.60 3.11 5.59
C MET A 309 25.66 1.93 4.63
N LEU A 310 24.52 1.56 4.02
CA LEU A 310 24.45 0.50 3.02
C LEU A 310 25.34 0.80 1.79
N ILE A 311 25.31 2.03 1.28
CA ILE A 311 26.00 2.39 0.03
C ILE A 311 27.52 2.58 0.24
N PHE A 312 27.93 3.22 1.36
CA PHE A 312 29.30 3.73 1.51
C PHE A 312 30.18 2.90 2.45
N ILE A 313 29.61 1.95 3.21
CA ILE A 313 30.36 1.17 4.17
C ILE A 313 30.52 -0.27 3.67
N ASP A 314 31.73 -0.67 3.33
CA ASP A 314 32.06 -2.04 2.94
C ASP A 314 32.24 -2.93 4.17
N ASN A 315 31.12 -3.14 4.89
CA ASN A 315 31.06 -4.00 6.07
C ASN A 315 29.63 -4.52 6.25
N VAL A 316 29.42 -5.81 6.02
CA VAL A 316 28.10 -6.44 6.05
C VAL A 316 27.32 -6.19 7.35
N PRO A 317 27.85 -6.39 8.57
CA PRO A 317 27.15 -6.06 9.80
C PRO A 317 26.68 -4.61 9.88
N LEU A 318 27.48 -3.65 9.47
CA LEU A 318 27.13 -2.23 9.47
C LEU A 318 26.12 -1.91 8.37
N ALA A 319 26.22 -2.54 7.20
CA ALA A 319 25.21 -2.43 6.13
C ALA A 319 23.83 -2.93 6.62
N ILE A 320 23.78 -4.04 7.36
CA ILE A 320 22.53 -4.54 7.97
C ILE A 320 21.96 -3.57 9.00
N VAL A 321 22.79 -2.94 9.83
CA VAL A 321 22.35 -1.83 10.72
C VAL A 321 21.78 -0.69 9.87
N GLY A 322 22.43 -0.37 8.75
CA GLY A 322 21.94 0.62 7.79
C GLY A 322 20.56 0.25 7.23
N VAL A 323 20.34 -1.01 6.90
CA VAL A 323 19.03 -1.54 6.43
C VAL A 323 17.94 -1.38 7.50
N VAL A 324 18.25 -1.65 8.77
CA VAL A 324 17.30 -1.42 9.87
C VAL A 324 16.92 0.05 9.97
N LEU A 325 17.90 0.94 9.92
CA LEU A 325 17.66 2.39 9.97
C LEU A 325 16.87 2.86 8.74
N TRP A 326 17.21 2.35 7.54
CA TRP A 326 16.46 2.67 6.32
C TRP A 326 15.01 2.22 6.42
N GLY A 327 14.74 0.99 6.89
CA GLY A 327 13.38 0.49 7.08
C GLY A 327 12.56 1.29 8.10
N LEU A 328 13.16 1.62 9.25
CA LEU A 328 12.53 2.49 10.26
C LEU A 328 12.20 3.87 9.66
N GLY A 329 13.16 4.46 8.94
CA GLY A 329 13.00 5.80 8.36
C GLY A 329 12.00 5.85 7.20
N ALA A 330 11.94 4.82 6.36
CA ALA A 330 11.00 4.77 5.23
C ALA A 330 9.53 4.53 5.64
N SER A 331 9.30 4.03 6.86
CA SER A 331 8.01 3.48 7.30
C SER A 331 6.83 4.45 7.30
N LEU A 332 7.05 5.74 7.56
CA LEU A 332 6.00 6.73 7.84
C LEU A 332 5.79 7.75 6.72
N GLY A 333 6.73 7.88 5.79
CA GLY A 333 6.73 9.00 4.85
C GLY A 333 5.55 8.99 3.89
N PHE A 334 5.24 7.84 3.30
CA PHE A 334 4.11 7.71 2.38
C PHE A 334 2.76 8.00 3.09
N PRO A 335 2.41 7.33 4.21
CA PRO A 335 1.14 7.59 4.89
C PRO A 335 1.02 9.03 5.40
N MET A 336 2.10 9.63 5.94
CA MET A 336 2.08 11.03 6.38
C MET A 336 1.88 12.02 5.22
N GLY A 337 2.48 11.76 4.07
CA GLY A 337 2.29 12.58 2.87
C GLY A 337 0.85 12.51 2.36
N MET A 338 0.27 11.31 2.32
CA MET A 338 -1.13 11.12 1.93
C MET A 338 -2.10 11.80 2.90
N SER A 339 -1.85 11.68 4.20
CA SER A 339 -2.62 12.36 5.23
C SER A 339 -2.53 13.89 5.08
N ALA A 340 -1.34 14.45 4.82
CA ALA A 340 -1.16 15.89 4.59
C ALA A 340 -1.89 16.39 3.32
N ALA A 341 -1.99 15.55 2.29
CA ALA A 341 -2.76 15.88 1.09
C ALA A 341 -4.28 15.97 1.37
N ALA A 342 -4.76 15.26 2.38
CA ALA A 342 -6.17 15.21 2.77
C ALA A 342 -6.61 16.29 3.77
N ASP A 343 -5.72 17.13 4.29
CA ASP A 343 -5.99 18.08 5.40
C ASP A 343 -7.06 19.13 5.07
N ASP A 344 -7.14 19.60 3.82
CA ASP A 344 -8.15 20.59 3.41
C ASP A 344 -9.34 19.87 2.74
N PRO A 345 -10.50 19.77 3.42
CA PRO A 345 -11.67 19.06 2.89
C PRO A 345 -12.13 19.57 1.51
N ARG A 346 -11.86 20.86 1.18
CA ARG A 346 -12.27 21.47 -0.09
C ARG A 346 -11.46 20.95 -1.28
N THR A 347 -10.22 20.57 -1.06
CA THR A 347 -9.28 20.14 -2.09
C THR A 347 -8.77 18.71 -1.89
N ALA A 348 -9.14 18.06 -0.78
CA ALA A 348 -8.64 16.76 -0.35
C ALA A 348 -8.66 15.72 -1.49
N ALA A 349 -9.81 15.45 -2.08
CA ALA A 349 -9.93 14.44 -3.14
C ALA A 349 -8.99 14.71 -4.33
N ALA A 350 -8.90 15.97 -4.77
CA ALA A 350 -8.06 16.34 -5.91
C ALA A 350 -6.56 16.33 -5.56
N LYS A 351 -6.18 16.79 -4.34
CA LYS A 351 -4.78 16.76 -3.86
C LYS A 351 -4.31 15.32 -3.63
N VAL A 352 -5.12 14.50 -2.95
CA VAL A 352 -4.82 13.09 -2.73
C VAL A 352 -4.63 12.36 -4.05
N SER A 353 -5.52 12.58 -5.03
CA SER A 353 -5.38 12.01 -6.36
C SER A 353 -4.09 12.44 -7.07
N ALA A 354 -3.73 13.72 -7.00
CA ALA A 354 -2.50 14.23 -7.61
C ALA A 354 -1.26 13.65 -6.94
N VAL A 355 -1.22 13.66 -5.61
CA VAL A 355 -0.09 13.15 -4.81
C VAL A 355 0.05 11.63 -4.96
N ALA A 356 -1.06 10.87 -4.95
CA ALA A 356 -1.05 9.45 -5.22
C ALA A 356 -0.52 9.12 -6.62
N THR A 357 -0.92 9.90 -7.64
CA THR A 357 -0.38 9.73 -9.00
C THR A 357 1.13 9.91 -9.02
N ILE A 358 1.67 10.91 -8.32
CA ILE A 358 3.12 11.13 -8.20
C ILE A 358 3.77 9.92 -7.49
N GLY A 359 3.16 9.40 -6.42
CA GLY A 359 3.63 8.19 -5.73
C GLY A 359 3.67 6.96 -6.64
N TYR A 360 2.64 6.76 -7.47
CA TYR A 360 2.61 5.64 -8.42
C TYR A 360 3.68 5.75 -9.51
N VAL A 361 4.11 6.97 -9.88
CA VAL A 361 5.26 7.15 -10.78
C VAL A 361 6.52 6.55 -10.17
N ALA A 362 6.73 6.63 -8.84
CA ALA A 362 7.87 5.98 -8.18
C ALA A 362 7.87 4.47 -8.38
N PHE A 363 6.72 3.81 -8.22
CA PHE A 363 6.59 2.37 -8.39
C PHE A 363 6.67 1.92 -9.86
N LEU A 364 6.25 2.78 -10.80
CA LEU A 364 6.28 2.47 -12.22
C LEU A 364 7.65 2.74 -12.84
N ALA A 365 8.23 3.91 -12.57
CA ALA A 365 9.50 4.33 -13.16
C ALA A 365 10.72 3.91 -12.33
N GLY A 366 10.55 3.68 -11.02
CA GLY A 366 11.63 3.32 -10.11
C GLY A 366 12.38 2.05 -10.50
N PRO A 367 11.69 0.90 -10.64
CA PRO A 367 12.38 -0.35 -10.96
C PRO A 367 13.19 -0.31 -12.26
N PRO A 368 12.66 0.11 -13.42
CA PRO A 368 13.47 0.17 -14.63
C PRO A 368 14.57 1.22 -14.58
N LEU A 369 14.36 2.35 -13.89
CA LEU A 369 15.40 3.38 -13.72
C LEU A 369 16.56 2.87 -12.88
N ILE A 370 16.28 2.24 -11.72
CA ILE A 370 17.31 1.66 -10.86
C ILE A 370 17.99 0.49 -11.57
N GLY A 371 17.23 -0.34 -12.30
CA GLY A 371 17.77 -1.43 -13.10
C GLY A 371 18.74 -0.93 -14.16
N PHE A 372 18.36 0.12 -14.90
CA PHE A 372 19.23 0.75 -15.91
C PHE A 372 20.50 1.35 -15.29
N LEU A 373 20.38 2.09 -14.22
CA LEU A 373 21.55 2.65 -13.53
C LEU A 373 22.41 1.54 -12.92
N GLY A 374 21.80 0.51 -12.34
CA GLY A 374 22.50 -0.63 -11.75
C GLY A 374 23.35 -1.40 -12.74
N GLU A 375 22.89 -1.51 -14.00
CA GLU A 375 23.66 -2.11 -15.11
C GLU A 375 24.97 -1.34 -15.38
N HIS A 376 24.96 0.00 -15.22
CA HIS A 376 26.09 0.86 -15.62
C HIS A 376 27.02 1.20 -14.46
N ILE A 377 26.50 1.40 -13.25
CA ILE A 377 27.24 1.89 -12.09
C ILE A 377 27.13 0.99 -10.86
N GLY A 378 26.55 -0.22 -11.02
CA GLY A 378 26.27 -1.15 -9.93
C GLY A 378 25.04 -0.73 -9.10
N LEU A 379 24.40 -1.71 -8.43
CA LEU A 379 23.17 -1.45 -7.67
C LEU A 379 23.36 -0.50 -6.51
N LEU A 380 24.47 -0.56 -5.76
CA LEU A 380 24.76 0.39 -4.69
C LEU A 380 24.88 1.82 -5.24
N GLY A 381 25.50 2.00 -6.41
CA GLY A 381 25.58 3.27 -7.12
C GLY A 381 24.21 3.77 -7.58
N ALA A 382 23.35 2.88 -8.09
CA ALA A 382 22.01 3.21 -8.53
C ALA A 382 21.09 3.67 -7.38
N LEU A 383 21.29 3.14 -6.18
CA LEU A 383 20.56 3.56 -4.97
C LEU A 383 20.87 4.99 -4.52
N LEU A 384 21.91 5.66 -5.06
CA LEU A 384 22.15 7.08 -4.81
C LEU A 384 21.00 7.96 -5.29
N ILE A 385 20.25 7.56 -6.31
CA ILE A 385 19.06 8.32 -6.73
C ILE A 385 18.00 8.30 -5.62
N VAL A 386 17.79 7.16 -4.98
CA VAL A 386 16.87 7.01 -3.84
C VAL A 386 17.33 7.89 -2.68
N PHE A 387 18.63 7.86 -2.39
CA PHE A 387 19.25 8.68 -1.36
C PHE A 387 18.96 10.18 -1.56
N VAL A 388 19.12 10.69 -2.79
CA VAL A 388 18.81 12.08 -3.13
C VAL A 388 17.33 12.40 -2.96
N PHE A 389 16.44 11.51 -3.38
CA PHE A 389 15.00 11.72 -3.25
C PHE A 389 14.51 11.68 -1.79
N ILE A 390 15.14 10.86 -0.92
CA ILE A 390 14.85 10.89 0.52
C ILE A 390 15.28 12.24 1.14
N ILE A 391 16.44 12.76 0.76
CA ILE A 391 16.88 14.09 1.20
C ILE A 391 15.89 15.16 0.75
N ALA A 392 15.47 15.14 -0.52
CA ALA A 392 14.48 16.07 -1.05
C ALA A 392 13.13 15.97 -0.29
N ALA A 393 12.69 14.77 0.05
CA ALA A 393 11.50 14.54 0.87
C ALA A 393 11.64 15.14 2.28
N GLY A 394 12.80 14.97 2.91
CA GLY A 394 13.11 15.57 4.21
C GLY A 394 13.09 17.10 4.16
N LEU A 395 13.67 17.71 3.13
CA LEU A 395 13.66 19.17 2.93
C LEU A 395 12.24 19.69 2.65
N ALA A 396 11.46 18.96 1.88
CA ALA A 396 10.06 19.30 1.57
C ALA A 396 9.09 19.10 2.74
N SER A 397 9.51 18.46 3.84
CA SER A 397 8.65 18.07 4.98
C SER A 397 7.83 19.22 5.58
N GLY A 398 8.30 20.47 5.45
CA GLY A 398 7.57 21.65 5.90
C GLY A 398 6.18 21.83 5.25
N ALA A 399 5.98 21.25 4.05
CA ALA A 399 4.70 21.27 3.37
C ALA A 399 3.63 20.36 4.00
N ALA A 400 4.04 19.38 4.80
CA ALA A 400 3.15 18.50 5.55
C ALA A 400 2.71 19.06 6.90
N ARG A 401 2.92 20.39 7.15
CA ARG A 401 2.48 21.05 8.37
C ARG A 401 0.96 21.03 8.47
N GLU A 402 0.47 20.64 9.63
CA GLU A 402 -0.96 20.63 9.95
C GLU A 402 -1.56 22.02 9.79
N THR A 403 -2.56 22.14 8.94
CA THR A 403 -3.30 23.39 8.72
C THR A 403 -4.46 23.48 9.72
N GLY A 404 -4.19 24.17 10.82
CA GLY A 404 -5.09 25.00 11.62
C GLY A 404 -6.46 24.53 12.13
N ALA A 405 -6.83 23.24 12.09
CA ALA A 405 -8.07 22.79 12.77
C ALA A 405 -7.81 21.81 13.93
N ALA A 406 -6.57 21.35 14.09
CA ALA A 406 -6.17 20.39 15.12
C ALA A 406 -5.04 20.89 16.05
N ALA A 407 -4.74 22.18 16.09
CA ALA A 407 -3.84 22.73 17.10
C ALA A 407 -4.48 22.57 18.46
N ARG A 408 -4.19 21.48 19.16
CA ARG A 408 -4.50 21.33 20.58
C ARG A 408 -3.87 22.50 21.34
N PRO A 409 -4.63 23.18 22.20
CA PRO A 409 -4.06 24.22 23.04
C PRO A 409 -2.96 23.59 23.91
N THR A 410 -1.75 24.10 23.78
CA THR A 410 -0.66 23.86 24.73
C THR A 410 -1.21 24.15 26.13
N ARG A 411 -1.21 23.14 26.97
CA ARG A 411 -1.42 23.32 28.42
C ARG A 411 -0.28 24.20 28.95
N THR A 412 -0.50 25.49 28.86
CA THR A 412 0.25 26.44 29.71
C THR A 412 -0.28 26.28 31.13
N GLY A 413 0.56 25.75 32.01
CA GLY A 413 0.34 25.82 33.43
C GLY A 413 0.29 27.30 33.83
N GLY A 414 -0.73 27.68 34.52
CA GLY A 414 -0.92 29.02 35.09
C GLY A 414 -1.90 28.92 36.23
N ASP A 415 -1.35 28.93 37.43
CA ASP A 415 -2.09 29.11 38.69
C ASP A 415 -2.93 30.37 38.69
N GLY A 416 -4.09 30.33 39.38
CA GLY A 416 -4.67 31.56 39.88
C GLY A 416 -6.21 31.62 39.88
N HIS A 417 -6.79 31.22 40.97
CA HIS A 417 -7.93 31.79 41.70
C HIS A 417 -9.10 32.51 40.99
N GLY A 418 -10.30 32.08 41.29
CA GLY A 418 -11.42 32.99 41.50
C GLY A 418 -12.72 32.65 40.82
N GLY A 419 -13.64 32.01 41.51
CA GLY A 419 -15.04 32.31 41.69
C GLY A 419 -15.99 32.54 40.52
N GLY A 420 -17.07 31.76 40.46
CA GLY A 420 -18.29 32.16 39.76
C GLY A 420 -18.93 31.10 38.88
N GLU A 421 -19.76 30.24 39.44
CA GLU A 421 -20.81 29.55 38.66
C GLU A 421 -21.81 30.54 38.07
N PRO A 422 -22.41 30.24 36.90
CA PRO A 422 -23.67 29.56 36.93
C PRO A 422 -23.89 28.46 35.87
N ARG A 423 -24.77 27.57 36.27
CA ARG A 423 -25.35 26.43 35.54
C ARG A 423 -26.09 26.81 34.25
N LEU A 424 -26.29 25.73 33.45
CA LEU A 424 -27.28 25.45 32.38
C LEU A 424 -26.75 25.71 30.95
N GLN A 425 -26.57 24.69 30.15
CA GLN A 425 -27.52 23.85 29.44
C GLN A 425 -26.74 22.79 28.64
N ALA A 426 -27.13 21.55 28.78
CA ALA A 426 -26.79 20.48 27.88
C ALA A 426 -27.59 20.66 26.58
N ASP A 427 -26.89 20.55 25.47
CA ASP A 427 -27.46 19.90 24.27
C ASP A 427 -26.39 19.58 23.24
N SER A 428 -26.34 18.31 22.92
CA SER A 428 -26.00 17.63 21.67
C SER A 428 -25.06 18.30 20.66
N ALA A 429 -23.85 17.83 20.58
CA ALA A 429 -23.14 17.65 19.31
C ALA A 429 -22.01 16.62 19.48
N ALA A 430 -22.32 15.36 19.37
CA ALA A 430 -21.37 14.30 19.11
C ALA A 430 -21.58 13.89 17.66
N SER A 431 -20.64 14.17 16.82
CA SER A 431 -20.23 13.41 15.63
C SER A 431 -19.46 14.30 14.66
N ALA A 432 -18.16 14.38 14.88
CA ALA A 432 -17.25 14.68 13.79
C ALA A 432 -16.30 13.46 13.72
N GLY A 433 -16.60 12.55 12.79
CA GLY A 433 -15.79 11.38 12.53
C GLY A 433 -14.44 11.80 11.96
N ASN A 434 -13.42 11.27 12.56
CA ASN A 434 -12.02 11.43 12.16
C ASN A 434 -11.79 10.66 10.86
N ALA A 435 -11.63 11.37 9.74
CA ALA A 435 -11.29 10.79 8.43
C ALA A 435 -9.75 10.75 8.26
N ASP A 436 -9.05 10.08 9.16
CA ASP A 436 -7.58 9.99 9.16
C ASP A 436 -7.07 8.69 8.51
N ASN A 437 -7.67 8.24 7.39
CA ASN A 437 -7.16 7.04 6.72
C ASN A 437 -6.99 7.24 5.22
N PRO A 438 -5.78 7.11 4.67
CA PRO A 438 -5.52 7.26 3.24
C PRO A 438 -6.26 6.26 2.33
N ALA A 439 -6.76 5.14 2.89
CA ALA A 439 -7.55 4.17 2.16
C ALA A 439 -8.95 4.70 1.77
N ASP A 440 -9.57 5.55 2.62
CA ASP A 440 -10.86 6.15 2.33
C ASP A 440 -10.79 7.17 1.18
N ALA A 441 -9.63 7.83 1.04
CA ALA A 441 -9.39 8.79 -0.02
C ALA A 441 -9.27 8.13 -1.42
N ALA A 442 -8.70 6.93 -1.51
CA ALA A 442 -8.62 6.16 -2.77
C ALA A 442 -10.00 5.67 -3.22
N SER A 443 -10.86 5.29 -2.26
CA SER A 443 -12.25 4.88 -2.52
C SER A 443 -13.11 6.04 -3.02
N ALA A 444 -12.95 7.25 -2.45
CA ALA A 444 -13.68 8.43 -2.86
C ALA A 444 -13.34 8.90 -4.29
N THR A 445 -12.08 8.69 -4.73
CA THR A 445 -11.62 9.10 -6.06
C THR A 445 -12.25 8.25 -7.18
N ASN A 446 -12.54 6.98 -6.91
CA ASN A 446 -13.18 6.09 -7.88
C ASN A 446 -14.69 6.35 -8.04
N ALA A 447 -15.37 6.83 -6.99
CA ALA A 447 -16.79 7.19 -7.08
C ALA A 447 -17.04 8.44 -7.93
N ALA A 448 -16.13 9.43 -7.90
CA ALA A 448 -16.24 10.66 -8.67
C ALA A 448 -16.05 10.48 -10.19
N ASN A 449 -15.36 9.44 -10.62
CA ASN A 449 -15.15 9.13 -12.05
C ASN A 449 -16.31 8.34 -12.71
N ALA A 450 -17.23 7.81 -11.93
CA ALA A 450 -18.36 7.01 -12.44
C ALA A 450 -19.59 7.87 -12.88
N THR A 451 -19.60 9.18 -12.59
CA THR A 451 -20.79 10.04 -12.83
C THR A 451 -20.70 11.01 -14.00
N SER A 452 -19.65 10.96 -14.81
CA SER A 452 -19.54 11.82 -16.01
C SER A 452 -19.54 11.06 -17.33
N ALA A 453 -20.68 10.42 -17.67
CA ALA A 453 -21.01 10.07 -19.05
C ALA A 453 -21.99 11.12 -19.62
N PRO A 454 -21.73 11.71 -20.79
CA PRO A 454 -22.64 12.69 -21.37
C PRO A 454 -23.86 11.97 -21.94
N SER A 455 -25.04 12.46 -21.59
CA SER A 455 -26.32 12.14 -22.23
C SER A 455 -26.27 12.56 -23.70
N GLY A 456 -26.08 11.59 -24.59
CA GLY A 456 -26.21 11.79 -26.03
C GLY A 456 -27.70 11.95 -26.40
N GLN A 457 -28.04 13.10 -26.94
CA GLN A 457 -29.27 13.40 -27.67
C GLN A 457 -29.37 12.46 -28.88
N ARG A 458 -30.55 11.84 -29.04
CA ARG A 458 -30.97 11.24 -30.31
C ARG A 458 -31.31 12.35 -31.31
N PRO A 459 -30.93 12.25 -32.59
CA PRO A 459 -31.62 12.92 -33.65
C PRO A 459 -32.70 12.00 -34.21
N ASP A 460 -33.89 12.58 -34.38
CA ASP A 460 -35.01 12.03 -35.14
C ASP A 460 -34.68 11.95 -36.64
N ALA A 461 -35.28 10.95 -37.20
CA ALA A 461 -35.66 10.65 -38.57
C ALA A 461 -35.41 11.66 -39.70
N GLY A 462 -34.85 11.17 -40.77
CA GLY A 462 -34.81 11.66 -42.14
C GLY A 462 -34.23 10.60 -43.06
#